data_f987486c00b9ca167d1841c064d8d6ab
#
_entry.id   f987486c00b9ca167d1841c064d8d6ab
#
_cell.length_a   1.000
_cell.length_b   1.000
_cell.length_c   1.000
_cell.angle_alpha   90.00
_cell.angle_beta   90.00
_cell.angle_gamma   90.00
#
_symmetry.space_group_name_H-M   'P 1'
#
loop_
_entity.id
_entity.type
_entity.pdbx_description
1 polymer ?
#
loop_
_entity_poly.entity_id
_entity_poly.type
_entity_poly.pdbx_seq_one_letter_code
_entity_poly.pdbx_strand_id
1 'polypeptide(L)' 'MDKEPILLLFGQRVQEIRKARNLSQEKLAELAGVHRTYIGMIERAEKNITLPNIAKIAKALNVNISILVGE' A
#
# COMPACT_ATOMS: atom_id res chain seq x y z
N MET A 1 -17.43 -1.16 12.66
CA MET A 1 -17.33 -2.29 11.76
C MET A 1 -15.90 -2.75 11.63
N ASP A 2 -15.69 -4.03 11.68
CA ASP A 2 -14.32 -4.56 11.64
C ASP A 2 -13.75 -4.50 10.24
N LYS A 3 -12.48 -4.15 10.14
CA LYS A 3 -11.78 -4.13 8.88
C LYS A 3 -11.27 -5.54 8.56
N GLU A 4 -11.22 -5.87 7.27
CA GLU A 4 -10.71 -7.16 6.85
C GLU A 4 -9.25 -7.33 7.28
N PRO A 5 -8.88 -8.47 7.88
CA PRO A 5 -7.51 -8.69 8.34
C PRO A 5 -6.48 -8.52 7.22
N ILE A 6 -6.80 -8.94 6.00
CA ILE A 6 -5.85 -8.81 4.90
C ILE A 6 -5.62 -7.33 4.53
N LEU A 7 -6.65 -6.50 4.67
CA LEU A 7 -6.50 -5.07 4.39
C LEU A 7 -5.65 -4.40 5.46
N LEU A 8 -5.80 -4.81 6.71
CA LEU A 8 -4.98 -4.30 7.81
C LEU A 8 -3.52 -4.68 7.59
N LEU A 9 -3.26 -5.93 7.25
CA LEU A 9 -1.91 -6.40 7.00
C LEU A 9 -1.27 -5.66 5.82
N PHE A 10 -2.01 -5.56 4.72
CA PHE A 10 -1.51 -4.88 3.53
C PHE A 10 -1.18 -3.42 3.82
N GLY A 11 -2.10 -2.71 4.47
CA GLY A 11 -1.90 -1.30 4.79
C GLY A 11 -0.70 -1.08 5.70
N GLN A 12 -0.56 -1.93 6.71
CA GLN A 12 0.56 -1.85 7.62
C GLN A 12 1.89 -2.07 6.91
N ARG A 13 1.96 -3.07 6.03
CA ARG A 13 3.19 -3.36 5.30
C ARG A 13 3.55 -2.27 4.31
N VAL A 14 2.55 -1.72 3.63
CA VAL A 14 2.79 -0.60 2.73
C VAL A 14 3.41 0.55 3.51
N GLN A 15 2.84 0.88 4.67
CA GLN A 15 3.35 1.98 5.48
C GLN A 15 4.77 1.71 5.96
N GLU A 16 5.03 0.50 6.46
CA GLU A 16 6.35 0.15 6.98
C GLU A 16 7.42 0.23 5.90
N ILE A 17 7.14 -0.35 4.74
CA ILE A 17 8.12 -0.36 3.65
C ILE A 17 8.32 1.04 3.10
N ARG A 18 7.22 1.79 2.95
CA ARG A 18 7.29 3.18 2.50
C ARG A 18 8.21 4.01 3.39
N LYS A 19 8.01 3.90 4.70
CA LYS A 19 8.83 4.65 5.66
C LYS A 19 10.29 4.18 5.65
N ALA A 20 10.50 2.87 5.51
CA ALA A 20 11.85 2.32 5.43
C ALA A 20 12.60 2.83 4.21
N ARG A 21 11.89 3.20 3.16
CA ARG A 21 12.49 3.76 1.94
C ARG A 21 12.47 5.28 1.93
N ASN A 22 12.10 5.90 3.05
CA ASN A 22 12.07 7.36 3.18
C ASN A 22 11.15 8.03 2.16
N LEU A 23 10.03 7.38 1.84
CA LEU A 23 9.05 7.92 0.92
C LEU A 23 7.87 8.52 1.69
N SER A 24 7.41 9.70 1.25
CA SER A 24 6.16 10.26 1.74
C SER A 24 5.00 9.53 1.07
N GLN A 25 3.79 9.67 1.61
CA GLN A 25 2.61 9.14 0.95
C GLN A 25 2.45 9.75 -0.45
N GLU A 26 2.72 11.04 -0.56
CA GLU A 26 2.64 11.74 -1.84
C GLU A 26 3.63 11.17 -2.85
N LYS A 27 4.87 10.92 -2.42
CA LYS A 27 5.88 10.38 -3.33
C LYS A 27 5.54 8.95 -3.76
N LEU A 28 5.07 8.13 -2.83
CA LEU A 28 4.64 6.78 -3.19
C LEU A 28 3.48 6.83 -4.19
N ALA A 29 2.52 7.73 -3.96
CA ALA A 29 1.39 7.89 -4.86
C ALA A 29 1.87 8.27 -6.27
N GLU A 30 2.82 9.20 -6.35
CA GLU A 30 3.39 9.62 -7.62
C GLU A 30 4.03 8.43 -8.34
N LEU A 31 4.84 7.66 -7.63
CA LEU A 31 5.53 6.51 -8.22
C LEU A 31 4.55 5.42 -8.65
N ALA A 32 3.46 5.25 -7.90
CA ALA A 32 2.45 4.24 -8.21
C ALA A 32 1.42 4.71 -9.23
N GLY A 33 1.40 6.00 -9.54
CA GLY A 33 0.42 6.54 -10.48
C GLY A 33 -0.98 6.61 -9.91
N VAL A 34 -1.12 6.88 -8.60
CA VAL A 34 -2.41 7.01 -7.94
C VAL A 34 -2.43 8.30 -7.12
N HIS A 35 -3.60 8.68 -6.65
CA HIS A 35 -3.73 9.87 -5.82
C HIS A 35 -3.22 9.61 -4.40
N ARG A 36 -2.59 10.62 -3.78
CA ARG A 36 -2.05 10.46 -2.42
C ARG A 36 -3.13 10.10 -1.39
N THR A 37 -4.35 10.58 -1.59
CA THR A 37 -5.46 10.26 -0.70
C THR A 37 -5.71 8.75 -0.69
N TYR A 38 -5.55 8.12 -1.85
CA TYR A 38 -5.73 6.68 -1.98
C TYR A 38 -4.69 5.92 -1.15
N ILE A 39 -3.44 6.39 -1.17
CA ILE A 39 -2.38 5.76 -0.36
C ILE A 39 -2.75 5.87 1.13
N GLY A 40 -3.21 7.03 1.59
CA GLY A 40 -3.62 7.20 2.98
C GLY A 40 -4.74 6.24 3.37
N MET A 41 -5.73 6.08 2.49
CA MET A 41 -6.86 5.18 2.74
C MET A 41 -6.40 3.72 2.80
N ILE A 42 -5.46 3.34 1.94
CA ILE A 42 -4.88 1.99 1.95
C ILE A 42 -4.17 1.73 3.27
N GLU A 43 -3.34 2.67 3.71
CA GLU A 43 -2.56 2.48 4.94
C GLU A 43 -3.44 2.41 6.18
N ARG A 44 -4.62 3.04 6.13
CA ARG A 44 -5.59 2.96 7.22
C ARG A 44 -6.60 1.82 7.06
N ALA A 45 -6.42 1.01 6.00
CA ALA A 45 -7.32 -0.10 5.68
C ALA A 45 -8.77 0.35 5.48
N GLU A 46 -8.94 1.53 4.89
CA GLU A 46 -10.26 2.13 4.67
C GLU A 46 -10.78 1.89 3.26
N LYS A 47 -10.03 1.18 2.44
CA LYS A 47 -10.38 1.00 1.03
C LYS A 47 -9.99 -0.39 0.56
N ASN A 48 -10.90 -1.05 -0.13
CA ASN A 48 -10.56 -2.28 -0.85
C ASN A 48 -9.64 -1.90 -2.00
N ILE A 49 -8.70 -2.78 -2.30
CA ILE A 49 -7.71 -2.51 -3.33
C ILE A 49 -7.79 -3.60 -4.39
N THR A 50 -7.74 -3.18 -5.65
CA THR A 50 -7.77 -4.12 -6.77
C THR A 50 -6.38 -4.72 -7.01
N LEU A 51 -6.34 -5.89 -7.65
CA LEU A 51 -5.06 -6.51 -7.99
C LEU A 51 -4.16 -5.59 -8.83
N PRO A 52 -4.67 -4.91 -9.86
CA PRO A 52 -3.81 -3.98 -10.60
C PRO A 52 -3.20 -2.89 -9.73
N ASN A 53 -3.94 -2.38 -8.75
CA ASN A 53 -3.40 -1.35 -7.87
C ASN A 53 -2.40 -1.91 -6.88
N ILE A 54 -2.62 -3.15 -6.39
CA ILE A 54 -1.63 -3.83 -5.56
C ILE A 54 -0.31 -3.95 -6.33
N ALA A 55 -0.38 -4.35 -7.60
CA ALA A 55 0.80 -4.50 -8.44
C ALA A 55 1.51 -3.15 -8.63
N LYS A 56 0.76 -2.08 -8.83
CA LYS A 56 1.33 -0.74 -8.99
C LYS A 56 2.09 -0.31 -7.73
N ILE A 57 1.52 -0.58 -6.57
CA ILE A 57 2.14 -0.20 -5.30
C ILE A 57 3.37 -1.06 -5.04
N ALA A 58 3.29 -2.37 -5.29
CA ALA A 58 4.44 -3.25 -5.13
C ALA A 58 5.60 -2.81 -6.01
N LYS A 59 5.30 -2.46 -7.27
CA LYS A 59 6.32 -1.99 -8.19
C LYS A 59 6.94 -0.68 -7.71
N ALA A 60 6.10 0.24 -7.25
CA ALA A 60 6.57 1.53 -6.74
C ALA A 60 7.48 1.35 -5.53
N LEU A 61 7.19 0.37 -4.68
CA LEU A 61 7.99 0.06 -3.51
C LEU A 61 9.16 -0.86 -3.84
N ASN A 62 9.22 -1.38 -5.06
CA ASN A 62 10.25 -2.29 -5.52
C ASN A 62 10.28 -3.58 -4.69
N VAL A 63 9.12 -4.17 -4.47
CA VAL A 63 8.97 -5.44 -3.75
C VAL A 63 8.02 -6.34 -4.53
N ASN A 64 8.09 -7.64 -4.23
CA ASN A 64 7.11 -8.58 -4.77
C ASN A 64 5.78 -8.41 -4.04
N ILE A 65 4.69 -8.72 -4.74
CA ILE A 65 3.36 -8.65 -4.14
C ILE A 65 3.28 -9.52 -2.88
N SER A 66 3.96 -10.67 -2.88
CA SER A 66 3.94 -11.58 -1.73
C SER A 66 4.45 -10.93 -0.45
N ILE A 67 5.34 -9.94 -0.56
CA ILE A 67 5.84 -9.21 0.61
C ILE A 67 4.70 -8.41 1.26
N LEU A 68 3.78 -7.92 0.44
CA LEU A 68 2.69 -7.07 0.94
C LEU A 68 1.50 -7.85 1.45
N VAL A 69 1.25 -9.05 0.92
CA VAL A 69 0.04 -9.82 1.27
C VAL A 69 0.34 -11.18 1.86
N GLY A 70 1.57 -11.62 1.83
CA GLY A 70 1.95 -12.93 2.35
C GLY A 70 2.27 -12.90 3.83
N GLU A 71 2.28 -14.07 4.42
CA GLU A 71 2.68 -14.26 5.81
C GLU A 71 4.07 -14.87 5.88
#